data_9e5e1636dd7db1f9605b55ceeadf16b8
#
_entry.id   9e5e1636dd7db1f9605b55ceeadf16b8
#
_cell.length_a   1.000
_cell.length_b   1.000
_cell.length_c   1.000
_cell.angle_alpha   90.00
_cell.angle_beta   90.00
_cell.angle_gamma   90.00
#
_symmetry.space_group_name_H-M   'P 1'
#
loop_
_entity.id
_entity.type
_entity.pdbx_description
1 polymer ?
#
loop_
_entity_poly.entity_id
_entity_poly.type
_entity_poly.pdbx_seq_one_letter_code
_entity_poly.pdbx_strand_id
1 'polypeptide(L)'
;MITLLLWIHVAAALSGFVLSGAIAYFVLRRVKQETFSRSFWRWQRAAQWITVVLGASGVGLYLSGQRPRDPLHLLYGALALFTIMLLGGFGPDRDPRDLLQGWKVNPQWILFGLDVFLWSMYGRSLTTGFFGF
;
A
#
# COMPACT_ATOMS: atom_id res chain seq x y z
N MET A 1 -24.64 -8.45 5.48
CA MET A 1 -23.52 -8.71 4.55
C MET A 1 -22.81 -7.41 4.14
N ILE A 2 -23.51 -6.45 3.56
CA ILE A 2 -22.92 -5.15 3.14
C ILE A 2 -22.25 -4.41 4.30
N THR A 3 -22.89 -4.35 5.47
CA THR A 3 -22.34 -3.70 6.67
C THR A 3 -21.02 -4.33 7.13
N LEU A 4 -20.93 -5.65 7.13
CA LEU A 4 -19.69 -6.37 7.47
C LEU A 4 -18.59 -6.05 6.46
N LEU A 5 -18.91 -6.07 5.16
CA LEU A 5 -17.95 -5.76 4.10
C LEU A 5 -17.44 -4.32 4.20
N LEU A 6 -18.32 -3.38 4.57
CA LEU A 6 -17.94 -1.99 4.82
C LEU A 6 -16.97 -1.88 6.01
N TRP A 7 -17.24 -2.57 7.12
CA TRP A 7 -16.35 -2.56 8.28
C TRP A 7 -14.98 -3.18 7.96
N ILE A 8 -14.95 -4.28 7.20
CA ILE A 8 -13.70 -4.88 6.73
C ILE A 8 -12.92 -3.86 5.88
N HIS A 9 -13.59 -3.18 4.96
CA HIS A 9 -12.98 -2.17 4.10
C HIS A 9 -12.39 -1.01 4.90
N VAL A 10 -13.15 -0.45 5.83
CA VAL A 10 -12.71 0.66 6.69
C VAL A 10 -11.56 0.23 7.60
N ALA A 11 -11.66 -0.94 8.23
CA ALA A 11 -10.60 -1.47 9.08
C ALA A 11 -9.31 -1.71 8.30
N ALA A 12 -9.40 -2.27 7.08
CA ALA A 12 -8.26 -2.44 6.20
C ALA A 12 -7.65 -1.10 5.78
N ALA A 13 -8.48 -0.08 5.48
CA ALA A 13 -8.00 1.25 5.12
C ALA A 13 -7.23 1.91 6.28
N LEU A 14 -7.77 1.88 7.49
CA LEU A 14 -7.12 2.48 8.66
C LEU A 14 -5.83 1.74 9.06
N SER A 15 -5.88 0.41 9.13
CA SER A 15 -4.70 -0.39 9.48
C SER A 15 -3.61 -0.28 8.41
N GLY A 16 -3.98 -0.27 7.13
CA GLY A 16 -3.07 -0.08 6.02
C GLY A 16 -2.42 1.30 6.03
N PHE A 17 -3.18 2.35 6.33
CA PHE A 17 -2.64 3.71 6.47
C PHE A 17 -1.58 3.80 7.57
N VAL A 18 -1.89 3.28 8.75
CA VAL A 18 -0.95 3.31 9.88
C VAL A 18 0.29 2.47 9.58
N LEU A 19 0.10 1.24 9.08
CA LEU A 19 1.20 0.32 8.82
C LEU A 19 2.12 0.81 7.70
N SER A 20 1.56 1.28 6.57
CA SER A 20 2.38 1.79 5.45
C SER A 20 3.15 3.05 5.83
N GLY A 21 2.56 3.94 6.63
CA GLY A 21 3.25 5.10 7.19
C GLY A 21 4.39 4.72 8.13
N ALA A 22 4.18 3.75 9.01
CA ALA A 22 5.21 3.23 9.91
C ALA A 22 6.37 2.58 9.12
N ILE A 23 6.05 1.79 8.08
CA ILE A 23 7.06 1.18 7.21
C ILE A 23 7.85 2.25 6.45
N ALA A 24 7.19 3.22 5.85
CA ALA A 24 7.86 4.32 5.14
C ALA A 24 8.82 5.09 6.06
N TYR A 25 8.39 5.39 7.27
CA TYR A 25 9.26 6.03 8.27
C TYR A 25 10.45 5.15 8.64
N PHE A 26 10.23 3.86 8.86
CA PHE A 26 11.31 2.91 9.16
C PHE A 26 12.34 2.82 8.02
N VAL A 27 11.88 2.74 6.76
CA VAL A 27 12.76 2.71 5.58
C VAL A 27 13.56 4.00 5.47
N LEU A 28 12.92 5.17 5.67
CA LEU A 28 13.60 6.46 5.66
C LEU A 28 14.76 6.51 6.67
N ARG A 29 14.53 6.02 7.88
CA ARG A 29 15.54 5.99 8.95
C ARG A 29 16.73 5.07 8.63
N ARG A 30 16.52 4.11 7.75
CA ARG A 30 17.48 3.04 7.45
C ARG A 30 17.83 2.92 5.97
N VAL A 31 17.56 3.96 5.18
CA VAL A 31 17.78 3.98 3.73
C VAL A 31 19.24 3.73 3.32
N LYS A 32 20.20 3.99 4.22
CA LYS A 32 21.63 3.73 3.99
C LYS A 32 22.04 2.28 4.26
N GLN A 33 21.16 1.46 4.84
CA GLN A 33 21.45 0.05 5.08
C GLN A 33 21.32 -0.74 3.78
N GLU A 34 22.20 -1.71 3.58
CA GLU A 34 22.18 -2.53 2.37
C GLU A 34 21.05 -3.57 2.38
N THR A 35 20.67 -4.04 3.58
CA THR A 35 19.69 -5.09 3.75
C THR A 35 18.76 -4.81 4.93
N PHE A 36 17.53 -5.31 4.83
CA PHE A 36 16.52 -5.30 5.89
C PHE A 36 16.33 -6.70 6.48
N SER A 37 15.95 -6.75 7.75
CA SER A 37 15.68 -8.02 8.46
C SER A 37 14.47 -8.76 7.86
N ARG A 38 14.40 -10.08 8.11
CA ARG A 38 13.23 -10.89 7.74
C ARG A 38 11.95 -10.38 8.43
N SER A 39 12.06 -9.83 9.64
CA SER A 39 10.93 -9.24 10.35
C SER A 39 10.37 -8.04 9.60
N PHE A 40 11.22 -7.16 9.08
CA PHE A 40 10.79 -6.04 8.23
C PHE A 40 9.98 -6.53 7.02
N TRP A 41 10.48 -7.55 6.31
CA TRP A 41 9.79 -8.09 5.14
C TRP A 41 8.43 -8.74 5.47
N ARG A 42 8.27 -9.29 6.67
CA ARG A 42 6.96 -9.76 7.14
C ARG A 42 5.96 -8.60 7.27
N TRP A 43 6.37 -7.47 7.85
CA TRP A 43 5.53 -6.28 7.94
C TRP A 43 5.20 -5.71 6.57
N GLN A 44 6.18 -5.68 5.67
CA GLN A 44 5.96 -5.28 4.28
C GLN A 44 4.93 -6.17 3.58
N ARG A 45 5.01 -7.48 3.76
CA ARG A 45 4.02 -8.43 3.23
C ARG A 45 2.65 -8.25 3.87
N ALA A 46 2.58 -7.99 5.17
CA ALA A 46 1.34 -7.70 5.86
C ALA A 46 0.64 -6.47 5.27
N ALA A 47 1.38 -5.39 5.01
CA ALA A 47 0.83 -4.19 4.36
C ALA A 47 0.29 -4.49 2.95
N GLN A 48 0.98 -5.32 2.17
CA GLN A 48 0.52 -5.74 0.84
C GLN A 48 -0.79 -6.54 0.93
N TRP A 49 -0.89 -7.51 1.85
CA TRP A 49 -2.11 -8.29 2.05
C TRP A 49 -3.28 -7.45 2.55
N ILE A 50 -3.04 -6.49 3.45
CA ILE A 50 -4.07 -5.52 3.87
C ILE A 50 -4.59 -4.74 2.67
N THR A 51 -3.70 -4.32 1.74
CA THR A 51 -4.09 -3.63 0.51
C THR A 51 -4.93 -4.52 -0.41
N VAL A 52 -4.60 -5.82 -0.50
CA VAL A 52 -5.41 -6.78 -1.25
C VAL A 52 -6.82 -6.92 -0.65
N VAL A 53 -6.90 -7.04 0.68
CA VAL A 53 -8.20 -7.11 1.39
C VAL A 53 -9.00 -5.82 1.18
N LEU A 54 -8.34 -4.66 1.24
CA LEU A 54 -8.96 -3.37 0.96
C LEU A 54 -9.55 -3.32 -0.46
N GLY A 55 -8.74 -3.72 -1.45
CA GLY A 55 -9.19 -3.75 -2.85
C GLY A 55 -10.34 -4.72 -3.07
N ALA A 56 -10.23 -5.95 -2.57
CA ALA A 56 -11.26 -6.96 -2.72
C ALA A 56 -12.59 -6.55 -2.05
N SER A 57 -12.52 -6.01 -0.83
CA SER A 57 -13.72 -5.49 -0.14
C SER A 57 -14.32 -4.28 -0.85
N GLY A 58 -13.49 -3.40 -1.41
CA GLY A 58 -13.93 -2.25 -2.21
C GLY A 58 -14.67 -2.68 -3.48
N VAL A 59 -14.11 -3.66 -4.22
CA VAL A 59 -14.78 -4.25 -5.38
C VAL A 59 -16.11 -4.89 -4.98
N GLY A 60 -16.14 -5.64 -3.88
CA GLY A 60 -17.37 -6.25 -3.36
C GLY A 60 -18.45 -5.21 -3.03
N LEU A 61 -18.09 -4.11 -2.39
CA LEU A 61 -18.99 -2.99 -2.12
C LEU A 61 -19.51 -2.37 -3.42
N TYR A 62 -18.63 -2.14 -4.37
CA TYR A 62 -19.00 -1.56 -5.67
C TYR A 62 -20.00 -2.46 -6.43
N LEU A 63 -19.76 -3.77 -6.48
CA LEU A 63 -20.66 -4.74 -7.13
C LEU A 63 -21.98 -4.87 -6.38
N SER A 64 -22.00 -4.60 -5.07
CA SER A 64 -23.24 -4.55 -4.26
C SER A 64 -24.04 -3.25 -4.43
N GLY A 65 -23.65 -2.39 -5.36
CA GLY A 65 -24.33 -1.13 -5.65
C GLY A 65 -23.88 0.06 -4.79
N GLN A 66 -22.94 -0.15 -3.87
CA GLN A 66 -22.37 0.95 -3.08
C GLN A 66 -21.40 1.75 -3.96
N ARG A 67 -21.59 3.05 -4.02
CA ARG A 67 -20.73 3.94 -4.80
C ARG A 67 -20.00 4.91 -3.87
N PRO A 68 -18.69 5.13 -4.07
CA PRO A 68 -18.00 6.20 -3.34
C PRO A 68 -18.58 7.56 -3.76
N ARG A 69 -18.55 8.52 -2.85
CA ARG A 69 -18.98 9.89 -3.12
C ARG A 69 -18.12 10.57 -4.18
N ASP A 70 -16.84 10.27 -4.18
CA ASP A 70 -15.88 10.78 -5.15
C ASP A 70 -15.36 9.62 -6.03
N PRO A 71 -15.50 9.69 -7.37
CA PRO A 71 -14.96 8.67 -8.29
C PRO A 71 -13.46 8.52 -8.21
N LEU A 72 -12.70 9.53 -7.77
CA LEU A 72 -11.27 9.45 -7.53
C LEU A 72 -10.89 8.41 -6.46
N HIS A 73 -11.84 8.04 -5.59
CA HIS A 73 -11.65 6.95 -4.64
C HIS A 73 -11.28 5.62 -5.32
N LEU A 74 -11.91 5.32 -6.46
CA LEU A 74 -11.60 4.12 -7.25
C LEU A 74 -10.20 4.19 -7.86
N LEU A 75 -9.81 5.38 -8.33
CA LEU A 75 -8.47 5.60 -8.87
C LEU A 75 -7.39 5.39 -7.80
N TYR A 76 -7.57 5.94 -6.61
CA TYR A 76 -6.61 5.77 -5.50
C TYR A 76 -6.51 4.31 -5.06
N GLY A 77 -7.64 3.59 -5.03
CA GLY A 77 -7.64 2.14 -4.77
C GLY A 77 -6.85 1.36 -5.84
N ALA A 78 -7.07 1.67 -7.11
CA ALA A 78 -6.34 1.04 -8.22
C ALA A 78 -4.83 1.34 -8.15
N LEU A 79 -4.45 2.59 -7.85
CA LEU A 79 -3.05 2.99 -7.70
C LEU A 79 -2.39 2.31 -6.50
N ALA A 80 -3.11 2.11 -5.39
CA ALA A 80 -2.60 1.36 -4.24
C ALA A 80 -2.34 -0.11 -4.61
N LEU A 81 -3.26 -0.76 -5.33
CA LEU A 81 -3.07 -2.13 -5.83
C LEU A 81 -1.88 -2.23 -6.79
N PHE A 82 -1.74 -1.28 -7.70
CA PHE A 82 -0.59 -1.24 -8.60
C PHE A 82 0.73 -1.07 -7.83
N THR A 83 0.75 -0.22 -6.81
CA THR A 83 1.94 0.00 -5.98
C THR A 83 2.39 -1.27 -5.27
N ILE A 84 1.47 -2.07 -4.72
CA ILE A 84 1.84 -3.33 -4.08
C ILE A 84 2.35 -4.39 -5.07
N MET A 85 1.95 -4.32 -6.33
CA MET A 85 2.55 -5.17 -7.37
C MET A 85 4.04 -4.81 -7.57
N LEU A 86 4.36 -3.52 -7.63
CA LEU A 86 5.75 -3.06 -7.71
C LEU A 86 6.54 -3.44 -6.44
N LEU A 87 5.97 -3.23 -5.25
CA LEU A 87 6.56 -3.65 -3.98
C LEU A 87 6.80 -5.17 -3.90
N GLY A 88 6.03 -5.96 -4.62
CA GLY A 88 6.22 -7.40 -4.76
C GLY A 88 7.57 -7.82 -5.36
N GLY A 89 8.22 -6.92 -6.11
CA GLY A 89 9.57 -7.11 -6.64
C GLY A 89 10.69 -7.02 -5.58
N PHE A 90 10.38 -6.47 -4.40
CA PHE A 90 11.33 -6.33 -3.30
C PHE A 90 11.14 -7.45 -2.27
N GLY A 91 12.25 -7.94 -1.69
CA GLY A 91 12.20 -9.00 -0.70
C GLY A 91 13.58 -9.41 -0.20
N PRO A 92 13.64 -10.31 0.82
CA PRO A 92 14.91 -10.75 1.40
C PRO A 92 15.77 -11.56 0.41
N ASP A 93 15.12 -12.27 -0.52
CA ASP A 93 15.78 -13.15 -1.50
C ASP A 93 15.74 -12.55 -2.92
N ARG A 94 15.37 -11.28 -3.05
CA ARG A 94 15.30 -10.56 -4.32
C ARG A 94 16.17 -9.33 -4.25
N ASP A 95 17.18 -9.25 -5.11
CA ASP A 95 17.96 -8.03 -5.27
C ASP A 95 17.24 -7.11 -6.28
N PRO A 96 16.70 -5.97 -5.86
CA PRO A 96 16.09 -5.02 -6.77
C PRO A 96 17.08 -4.44 -7.79
N ARG A 97 18.40 -4.58 -7.56
CA ARG A 97 19.43 -4.20 -8.52
C ARG A 97 19.35 -5.03 -9.81
N ASP A 98 18.85 -6.28 -9.73
CA ASP A 98 18.65 -7.12 -10.91
C ASP A 98 17.56 -6.56 -11.84
N LEU A 99 16.55 -5.88 -11.27
CA LEU A 99 15.49 -5.20 -12.02
C LEU A 99 15.91 -3.80 -12.51
N LEU A 100 16.90 -3.20 -11.84
CA LEU A 100 17.34 -1.83 -12.07
C LEU A 100 18.72 -1.80 -12.72
N GLN A 101 19.06 -2.77 -13.54
CA GLN A 101 20.34 -2.86 -14.23
C GLN A 101 20.68 -1.54 -14.94
N GLY A 102 21.81 -0.96 -14.57
CA GLY A 102 22.28 0.32 -15.11
C GLY A 102 21.81 1.57 -14.39
N TRP A 103 20.91 1.48 -13.43
CA TRP A 103 20.51 2.61 -12.61
C TRP A 103 21.46 2.79 -11.42
N LYS A 104 22.03 3.99 -11.29
CA LYS A 104 22.92 4.34 -10.17
C LYS A 104 22.17 4.77 -8.91
N VAL A 105 20.92 4.38 -8.76
CA VAL A 105 20.07 4.77 -7.62
C VAL A 105 20.10 3.66 -6.56
N ASN A 106 20.23 4.04 -5.29
CA ASN A 106 20.09 3.09 -4.20
C ASN A 106 18.65 2.54 -4.17
N PRO A 107 18.46 1.20 -4.29
CA PRO A 107 17.13 0.58 -4.29
C PRO A 107 16.26 0.94 -3.09
N GLN A 108 16.87 1.26 -1.96
CA GLN A 108 16.15 1.61 -0.74
C GLN A 108 15.39 2.95 -0.88
N TRP A 109 15.86 3.87 -1.71
CA TRP A 109 15.14 5.10 -2.02
C TRP A 109 13.90 4.83 -2.87
N ILE A 110 13.96 3.83 -3.76
CA ILE A 110 12.80 3.41 -4.56
C ILE A 110 11.78 2.73 -3.64
N LEU A 111 12.22 1.85 -2.75
CA LEU A 111 11.38 1.23 -1.74
C LEU A 111 10.68 2.29 -0.87
N PHE A 112 11.44 3.27 -0.37
CA PHE A 112 10.89 4.39 0.40
C PHE A 112 9.84 5.17 -0.40
N GLY A 113 10.15 5.51 -1.65
CA GLY A 113 9.21 6.23 -2.54
C GLY A 113 7.90 5.46 -2.76
N LEU A 114 7.97 4.15 -2.97
CA LEU A 114 6.80 3.30 -3.14
C LEU A 114 5.97 3.21 -1.84
N ASP A 115 6.62 3.09 -0.68
CA ASP A 115 5.92 3.04 0.61
C ASP A 115 5.25 4.37 0.94
N VAL A 116 5.90 5.51 0.68
CA VAL A 116 5.30 6.85 0.82
C VAL A 116 4.13 7.03 -0.14
N PHE A 117 4.28 6.58 -1.38
CA PHE A 117 3.21 6.65 -2.36
C PHE A 117 2.00 5.82 -1.92
N LEU A 118 2.23 4.58 -1.47
CA LEU A 118 1.19 3.71 -0.93
C LEU A 118 0.47 4.37 0.26
N TRP A 119 1.23 4.92 1.21
CA TRP A 119 0.69 5.65 2.35
C TRP A 119 -0.18 6.84 1.92
N SER A 120 0.28 7.62 0.92
CA SER A 120 -0.47 8.73 0.36
C SER A 120 -1.78 8.28 -0.28
N MET A 121 -1.78 7.15 -0.99
CA MET A 121 -3.00 6.58 -1.60
C MET A 121 -4.00 6.15 -0.53
N TYR A 122 -3.55 5.57 0.58
CA TYR A 122 -4.41 5.29 1.73
C TYR A 122 -5.02 6.56 2.32
N GLY A 123 -4.21 7.61 2.53
CA GLY A 123 -4.69 8.90 3.03
C GLY A 123 -5.75 9.52 2.12
N ARG A 124 -5.52 9.51 0.82
CA ARG A 124 -6.49 10.02 -0.17
C ARG A 124 -7.75 9.15 -0.24
N SER A 125 -7.61 7.83 -0.14
CA SER A 125 -8.76 6.92 -0.10
C SER A 125 -9.62 7.15 1.14
N LEU A 126 -9.02 7.42 2.29
CA LEU A 126 -9.75 7.74 3.52
C LEU A 126 -10.49 9.07 3.39
N THR A 127 -9.85 10.12 2.88
CA THR A 127 -10.50 11.43 2.71
C THR A 127 -11.64 11.38 1.70
N THR A 128 -11.44 10.75 0.56
CA THR A 128 -12.49 10.64 -0.48
C THR A 128 -13.61 9.67 -0.08
N GLY A 129 -13.30 8.66 0.74
CA GLY A 129 -14.29 7.72 1.25
C GLY A 129 -15.17 8.29 2.35
N PHE A 130 -14.57 9.00 3.33
CA PHE A 130 -15.31 9.55 4.48
C PHE A 130 -15.85 10.94 4.23
N PHE A 131 -15.06 11.83 3.64
CA PHE A 131 -15.39 13.25 3.52
C PHE A 131 -15.82 13.63 2.11
N GLY A 132 -15.50 12.84 1.10
CA GLY A 132 -15.87 13.09 -0.30
C GLY A 132 -14.96 14.13 -0.99
N PHE A 133 -13.71 14.31 -0.47
CA PHE A 133 -12.72 15.17 -1.12
C PHE A 133 -11.29 14.67 -0.94
#